data_3dd6cd21fd3b925ab5d86a3ad07d08fc
#
_entry.id   3dd6cd21fd3b925ab5d86a3ad07d08fc
#
_cell.length_a   1.000
_cell.length_b   1.000
_cell.length_c   1.000
_cell.angle_alpha   90.00
_cell.angle_beta   90.00
_cell.angle_gamma   90.00
#
_symmetry.space_group_name_H-M   'P 1'
#
loop_
_entity.id
_entity.type
_entity.pdbx_description
1 polymer ?
#
loop_
_entity_poly.entity_id
_entity_poly.type
_entity_poly.pdbx_seq_one_letter_code
_entity_poly.pdbx_strand_id
1 'polypeptide(L)'
;YSNASFDAAMSLQSQVTSEWLARDGVVGTAIGVDGRGNAVLKVYLESLGAATFPQNVLGIEVIPEVTGRFVALGAPADADSEAFDPKVNHPRPVPIGVSTGHPDVTAGTIGARVTNGSQVFALSNNHVAANNNRGSKGDELLQPGKVDGGRAGQDAIGTLYDFEPISFCAGRACELNKLDAAIALSSE
;
A
#
# COMPACT_ATOMS: atom_id res chain seq x y z
N TYR A 1 19.55 -4.28 -9.28
CA TYR A 1 19.65 -4.09 -7.81
C TYR A 1 20.07 -5.42 -7.21
N SER A 2 20.99 -5.44 -6.24
CA SER A 2 21.37 -6.68 -5.56
C SER A 2 20.35 -6.96 -4.46
N ASN A 3 19.69 -8.12 -4.48
CA ASN A 3 18.75 -8.54 -3.43
C ASN A 3 19.41 -8.48 -2.04
N ALA A 4 20.70 -8.83 -1.93
CA ALA A 4 21.43 -8.82 -0.67
C ALA A 4 21.51 -7.44 0.00
N SER A 5 21.60 -6.34 -0.76
CA SER A 5 21.65 -4.98 -0.19
C SER A 5 20.27 -4.54 0.32
N PHE A 6 19.20 -4.94 -0.35
CA PHE A 6 17.83 -4.69 0.13
C PHE A 6 17.50 -5.52 1.37
N ASP A 7 17.87 -6.80 1.41
CA ASP A 7 17.66 -7.66 2.56
C ASP A 7 18.39 -7.14 3.81
N ALA A 8 19.62 -6.64 3.64
CA ALA A 8 20.38 -6.01 4.72
C ALA A 8 19.69 -4.72 5.21
N ALA A 9 19.21 -3.86 4.29
CA ALA A 9 18.50 -2.64 4.65
C ALA A 9 17.16 -2.93 5.33
N MET A 10 16.41 -3.93 4.90
CA MET A 10 15.17 -4.38 5.54
C MET A 10 15.42 -4.93 6.94
N SER A 11 16.47 -5.72 7.12
CA SER A 11 16.87 -6.22 8.43
C SER A 11 17.23 -5.09 9.38
N LEU A 12 18.02 -4.10 8.92
CA LEU A 12 18.34 -2.92 9.71
C LEU A 12 17.08 -2.13 10.06
N GLN A 13 16.22 -1.85 9.09
CA GLN A 13 14.97 -1.13 9.33
C GLN A 13 14.14 -1.79 10.42
N SER A 14 13.98 -3.12 10.37
CA SER A 14 13.23 -3.88 11.37
C SER A 14 13.81 -3.72 12.78
N GLN A 15 15.13 -3.58 12.90
CA GLN A 15 15.80 -3.44 14.20
C GLN A 15 15.67 -2.04 14.80
N VAL A 16 15.73 -1.01 13.97
CA VAL A 16 15.86 0.39 14.46
C VAL A 16 14.54 1.17 14.43
N THR A 17 13.55 0.76 13.64
CA THR A 17 12.34 1.57 13.41
C THR A 17 11.61 1.91 14.69
N SER A 18 11.38 0.96 15.58
CA SER A 18 10.63 1.21 16.83
C SER A 18 11.35 2.21 17.75
N GLU A 19 12.66 2.09 17.87
CA GLU A 19 13.47 3.03 18.66
C GLU A 19 13.47 4.43 18.01
N TRP A 20 13.65 4.49 16.70
CA TRP A 20 13.78 5.78 16.00
C TRP A 20 12.46 6.51 15.90
N LEU A 21 11.34 5.82 15.72
CA LEU A 21 10.00 6.42 15.76
C LEU A 21 9.61 6.95 17.15
N ALA A 22 10.25 6.47 18.22
CA ALA A 22 10.05 7.00 19.56
C ALA A 22 10.79 8.34 19.81
N ARG A 23 11.64 8.80 18.89
CA ARG A 23 12.34 10.08 18.98
C ARG A 23 11.45 11.21 18.48
N ASP A 24 11.42 12.32 19.19
CA ASP A 24 10.65 13.50 18.81
C ASP A 24 11.00 13.97 17.39
N GLY A 25 10.00 14.25 16.60
CA GLY A 25 10.13 14.75 15.23
C GLY A 25 10.51 13.71 14.18
N VAL A 26 10.60 12.42 14.54
CA VAL A 26 10.69 11.33 13.56
C VAL A 26 9.28 10.86 13.19
N VAL A 27 8.96 10.92 11.92
CA VAL A 27 7.60 10.62 11.41
C VAL A 27 7.53 9.31 10.59
N GLY A 28 8.67 8.73 10.25
CA GLY A 28 8.69 7.47 9.49
C GLY A 28 10.08 6.98 9.15
N THR A 29 10.17 5.72 8.72
CA THR A 29 11.35 5.13 8.09
C THR A 29 10.95 4.41 6.81
N ALA A 30 11.83 4.40 5.82
CA ALA A 30 11.64 3.66 4.57
C ALA A 30 12.96 3.17 4.00
N ILE A 31 12.90 2.15 3.15
CA ILE A 31 14.03 1.76 2.33
C ILE A 31 13.94 2.51 1.01
N GLY A 32 15.02 3.18 0.67
CA GLY A 32 15.19 3.89 -0.59
C GLY A 32 16.36 3.34 -1.40
N VAL A 33 16.67 4.05 -2.46
CA VAL A 33 17.82 3.78 -3.33
C VAL A 33 18.61 5.06 -3.49
N ASP A 34 19.93 4.99 -3.36
CA ASP A 34 20.82 6.11 -3.65
C ASP A 34 20.99 6.32 -5.17
N GLY A 35 21.69 7.38 -5.57
CA GLY A 35 21.95 7.68 -6.97
C GLY A 35 22.84 6.65 -7.68
N ARG A 36 23.39 5.67 -6.98
CA ARG A 36 24.22 4.56 -7.50
C ARG A 36 23.44 3.24 -7.54
N GLY A 37 22.20 3.21 -7.04
CA GLY A 37 21.38 2.01 -7.00
C GLY A 37 21.57 1.14 -5.75
N ASN A 38 22.25 1.63 -4.70
CA ASN A 38 22.37 0.90 -3.44
C ASN A 38 21.16 1.16 -2.55
N ALA A 39 20.76 0.14 -1.78
CA ALA A 39 19.72 0.30 -0.79
C ALA A 39 20.20 1.20 0.36
N VAL A 40 19.37 2.16 0.78
CA VAL A 40 19.60 3.08 1.88
C VAL A 40 18.42 3.08 2.83
N LEU A 41 18.65 3.43 4.10
CA LEU A 41 17.59 3.63 5.08
C LEU A 41 17.24 5.11 5.15
N LYS A 42 16.06 5.49 4.68
CA LYS A 42 15.52 6.85 4.84
C LYS A 42 14.86 7.01 6.20
N VAL A 43 15.07 8.16 6.81
CA VAL A 43 14.39 8.57 8.06
C VAL A 43 13.65 9.87 7.78
N TYR A 44 12.33 9.83 7.89
CA TYR A 44 11.50 11.00 7.65
C TYR A 44 11.36 11.84 8.91
N LEU A 45 11.58 13.14 8.75
CA LEU A 45 11.60 14.11 9.84
C LEU A 45 10.50 15.15 9.66
N GLU A 46 9.89 15.56 10.77
CA GLU A 46 8.89 16.63 10.80
C GLU A 46 9.51 17.99 10.41
N SER A 47 10.74 18.25 10.84
CA SER A 47 11.47 19.49 10.55
C SER A 47 12.97 19.28 10.52
N LEU A 48 13.69 20.25 9.95
CA LEU A 48 15.14 20.22 9.91
C LEU A 48 15.72 20.25 11.34
N GLY A 49 16.60 19.30 11.64
CA GLY A 49 17.27 19.21 12.94
C GLY A 49 16.41 18.61 14.07
N ALA A 50 15.22 18.09 13.78
CA ALA A 50 14.36 17.46 14.78
C ALA A 50 15.03 16.27 15.48
N ALA A 51 15.83 15.49 14.74
CA ALA A 51 16.64 14.39 15.28
C ALA A 51 17.91 14.21 14.46
N THR A 52 18.93 13.59 15.07
CA THR A 52 20.19 13.28 14.41
C THR A 52 20.41 11.77 14.36
N PHE A 53 20.99 11.29 13.26
CA PHE A 53 21.24 9.88 13.00
C PHE A 53 22.68 9.68 12.53
N PRO A 54 23.29 8.51 12.80
CA PRO A 54 24.56 8.16 12.19
C PRO A 54 24.39 8.07 10.67
N GLN A 55 25.40 8.53 9.92
CA GLN A 55 25.35 8.49 8.45
C GLN A 55 25.37 7.06 7.88
N ASN A 56 25.84 6.08 8.67
CA ASN A 56 25.91 4.68 8.29
C ASN A 56 25.67 3.79 9.50
N VAL A 57 24.87 2.74 9.32
CA VAL A 57 24.64 1.70 10.33
C VAL A 57 24.76 0.35 9.66
N LEU A 58 25.64 -0.50 10.14
CA LEU A 58 25.89 -1.84 9.61
C LEU A 58 26.16 -1.89 8.09
N GLY A 59 26.83 -0.84 7.57
CA GLY A 59 27.14 -0.75 6.15
C GLY A 59 26.01 -0.14 5.28
N ILE A 60 24.86 0.16 5.86
CA ILE A 60 23.72 0.82 5.17
C ILE A 60 23.78 2.31 5.44
N GLU A 61 23.77 3.12 4.38
CA GLU A 61 23.67 4.57 4.47
C GLU A 61 22.31 4.98 5.04
N VAL A 62 22.33 5.94 5.97
CA VAL A 62 21.13 6.51 6.58
C VAL A 62 20.94 7.92 6.08
N ILE A 63 19.81 8.17 5.44
CA ILE A 63 19.50 9.48 4.82
C ILE A 63 18.30 10.10 5.53
N PRO A 64 18.52 11.13 6.38
CA PRO A 64 17.43 11.94 6.91
C PRO A 64 16.77 12.77 5.81
N GLU A 65 15.45 12.80 5.77
CA GLU A 65 14.66 13.55 4.78
C GLU A 65 13.53 14.31 5.49
N VAL A 66 13.43 15.61 5.29
CA VAL A 66 12.36 16.42 5.88
C VAL A 66 11.12 16.31 5.01
N THR A 67 10.09 15.68 5.53
CA THR A 67 8.79 15.51 4.85
C THR A 67 7.68 16.32 5.50
N GLY A 68 7.91 16.90 6.67
CA GLY A 68 6.83 17.41 7.51
C GLY A 68 6.10 16.30 8.23
N ARG A 69 5.08 16.68 9.01
CA ARG A 69 4.23 15.75 9.73
C ARG A 69 3.33 15.00 8.76
N PHE A 70 3.24 13.68 8.88
CA PHE A 70 2.22 12.92 8.18
C PHE A 70 0.87 13.15 8.85
N VAL A 71 -0.05 13.73 8.10
CA VAL A 71 -1.42 13.97 8.55
C VAL A 71 -2.38 13.27 7.60
N ALA A 72 -3.46 12.71 8.15
CA ALA A 72 -4.56 12.30 7.29
C ALA A 72 -5.08 13.55 6.56
N LEU A 73 -5.12 13.50 5.23
CA LEU A 73 -5.77 14.55 4.46
C LEU A 73 -7.24 14.55 4.84
N GLY A 74 -7.65 15.53 5.65
CA GLY A 74 -9.07 15.85 5.82
C GLY A 74 -9.65 16.33 4.49
N ALA A 75 -10.96 16.31 4.35
CA ALA A 75 -11.60 16.95 3.21
C ALA A 75 -11.06 18.39 3.05
N PRO A 76 -10.77 18.84 1.80
CA PRO A 76 -10.30 20.20 1.58
C PRO A 76 -11.24 21.20 2.24
N ALA A 77 -10.67 22.19 2.94
CA ALA A 77 -11.43 23.22 3.63
C ALA A 77 -12.13 24.22 2.67
N ASP A 78 -11.96 24.05 1.37
CA ASP A 78 -12.53 24.92 0.33
C ASP A 78 -13.94 24.44 -0.01
N ALA A 79 -14.92 25.16 0.49
CA ALA A 79 -16.35 24.86 0.44
C ALA A 79 -16.99 24.91 -0.96
N ASP A 80 -16.24 25.06 -2.04
CA ASP A 80 -16.72 25.11 -3.42
C ASP A 80 -16.24 23.98 -4.34
N SER A 81 -15.45 23.01 -3.84
CA SER A 81 -15.23 21.76 -4.55
C SER A 81 -16.26 20.73 -4.07
N GLU A 82 -17.07 20.17 -4.99
CA GLU A 82 -17.84 18.96 -4.65
C GLU A 82 -16.92 18.00 -3.95
N ALA A 83 -17.23 17.70 -2.67
CA ALA A 83 -16.38 16.84 -1.85
C ALA A 83 -16.23 15.49 -2.57
N PHE A 84 -14.99 15.11 -2.89
CA PHE A 84 -14.70 13.83 -3.52
C PHE A 84 -15.25 12.71 -2.64
N ASP A 85 -16.26 12.00 -3.13
CA ASP A 85 -16.83 10.84 -2.44
C ASP A 85 -16.18 9.56 -2.97
N PRO A 86 -15.35 8.87 -2.19
CA PRO A 86 -14.69 7.65 -2.64
C PRO A 86 -15.63 6.46 -2.80
N LYS A 87 -16.88 6.54 -2.38
CA LYS A 87 -17.85 5.45 -2.34
C LYS A 87 -18.77 5.38 -3.55
N VAL A 88 -18.80 6.43 -4.37
CA VAL A 88 -19.64 6.45 -5.57
C VAL A 88 -18.95 5.76 -6.75
N ASN A 89 -19.71 5.47 -7.80
CA ASN A 89 -19.17 5.01 -9.07
C ASN A 89 -18.41 6.16 -9.75
N HIS A 90 -17.12 5.95 -10.01
CA HIS A 90 -16.25 6.92 -10.67
C HIS A 90 -16.09 6.62 -12.15
N PRO A 91 -15.93 7.67 -12.99
CA PRO A 91 -15.59 7.49 -14.40
C PRO A 91 -14.23 6.78 -14.53
N ARG A 92 -14.07 6.03 -15.61
CA ARG A 92 -12.83 5.30 -15.91
C ARG A 92 -11.85 6.18 -16.70
N PRO A 93 -10.54 6.00 -16.45
CA PRO A 93 -9.91 5.11 -15.47
C PRO A 93 -10.19 5.57 -14.04
N VAL A 94 -10.62 4.64 -13.18
CA VAL A 94 -10.98 4.97 -11.80
C VAL A 94 -9.77 5.45 -11.00
N PRO A 95 -9.93 6.43 -10.09
CA PRO A 95 -8.83 6.91 -9.26
C PRO A 95 -8.42 5.85 -8.21
N ILE A 96 -7.22 5.97 -7.67
CA ILE A 96 -6.81 5.25 -6.45
C ILE A 96 -7.51 5.86 -5.23
N GLY A 97 -7.62 5.09 -4.14
CA GLY A 97 -8.26 5.57 -2.91
C GLY A 97 -9.79 5.46 -2.89
N VAL A 98 -10.40 4.92 -3.95
CA VAL A 98 -11.86 4.70 -4.02
C VAL A 98 -12.26 3.30 -3.61
N SER A 99 -13.54 3.17 -3.25
CA SER A 99 -14.18 1.90 -2.88
C SER A 99 -14.07 0.87 -3.98
N THR A 100 -13.70 -0.36 -3.62
CA THR A 100 -13.61 -1.51 -4.53
C THR A 100 -13.82 -2.82 -3.76
N GLY A 101 -14.02 -3.92 -4.46
CA GLY A 101 -14.03 -5.24 -3.84
C GLY A 101 -14.49 -6.36 -4.78
N HIS A 102 -14.16 -7.59 -4.38
CA HIS A 102 -14.75 -8.79 -4.97
C HIS A 102 -16.27 -8.79 -4.75
N PRO A 103 -17.08 -9.36 -5.64
CA PRO A 103 -18.55 -9.39 -5.49
C PRO A 103 -19.08 -10.01 -4.18
N ASP A 104 -18.29 -10.88 -3.56
CA ASP A 104 -18.63 -11.55 -2.29
C ASP A 104 -18.01 -10.87 -1.06
N VAL A 105 -17.35 -9.73 -1.23
CA VAL A 105 -16.79 -8.90 -0.16
C VAL A 105 -17.62 -7.62 -0.01
N THR A 106 -17.67 -7.06 1.18
CA THR A 106 -18.40 -5.80 1.42
C THR A 106 -17.83 -4.66 0.60
N ALA A 107 -16.67 -4.19 0.97
CA ALA A 107 -15.85 -3.21 0.25
C ALA A 107 -14.45 -3.13 0.87
N GLY A 108 -13.55 -2.56 0.14
CA GLY A 108 -12.22 -2.12 0.53
C GLY A 108 -11.80 -0.95 -0.34
N THR A 109 -10.51 -0.80 -0.61
CA THR A 109 -9.98 0.38 -1.30
C THR A 109 -8.95 -0.02 -2.35
N ILE A 110 -8.93 0.68 -3.48
CA ILE A 110 -7.82 0.60 -4.44
C ILE A 110 -6.61 1.32 -3.84
N GLY A 111 -5.56 0.57 -3.50
CA GLY A 111 -4.36 1.13 -2.85
C GLY A 111 -3.42 1.80 -3.83
N ALA A 112 -3.21 1.20 -4.99
CA ALA A 112 -2.29 1.71 -5.99
C ALA A 112 -2.63 1.19 -7.40
N ARG A 113 -2.06 1.84 -8.41
CA ARG A 113 -1.98 1.33 -9.78
C ARG A 113 -0.56 0.80 -9.99
N VAL A 114 -0.43 -0.45 -10.45
CA VAL A 114 0.86 -1.09 -10.72
C VAL A 114 0.90 -1.60 -12.16
N THR A 115 2.10 -1.79 -12.69
CA THR A 115 2.28 -2.25 -14.08
C THR A 115 3.47 -3.19 -14.19
N ASN A 116 3.38 -4.12 -15.12
CA ASN A 116 4.52 -4.96 -15.57
C ASN A 116 5.16 -4.42 -16.86
N GLY A 117 4.80 -3.21 -17.28
CA GLY A 117 5.27 -2.56 -18.51
C GLY A 117 4.33 -2.72 -19.70
N SER A 118 3.46 -3.74 -19.70
CA SER A 118 2.50 -3.98 -20.80
C SER A 118 1.05 -4.01 -20.33
N GLN A 119 0.83 -4.30 -19.06
CA GLN A 119 -0.49 -4.39 -18.45
C GLN A 119 -0.56 -3.50 -17.21
N VAL A 120 -1.74 -3.01 -16.91
CA VAL A 120 -2.02 -2.20 -15.72
C VAL A 120 -2.91 -2.99 -14.78
N PHE A 121 -2.62 -2.91 -13.48
CA PHE A 121 -3.36 -3.62 -12.45
C PHE A 121 -3.79 -2.65 -11.34
N ALA A 122 -4.96 -2.90 -10.78
CA ALA A 122 -5.35 -2.34 -9.50
C ALA A 122 -4.76 -3.21 -8.38
N LEU A 123 -3.99 -2.60 -7.48
CA LEU A 123 -3.47 -3.26 -6.26
C LEU A 123 -4.42 -2.99 -5.11
N SER A 124 -4.82 -4.04 -4.42
CA SER A 124 -5.59 -3.99 -3.17
C SER A 124 -5.17 -5.14 -2.25
N ASN A 125 -5.89 -5.33 -1.16
CA ASN A 125 -5.65 -6.45 -0.25
C ASN A 125 -6.24 -7.76 -0.79
N ASN A 126 -5.67 -8.90 -0.39
CA ASN A 126 -6.24 -10.22 -0.67
C ASN A 126 -7.67 -10.32 -0.10
N HIS A 127 -7.86 -9.92 1.17
CA HIS A 127 -9.18 -10.01 1.79
C HIS A 127 -10.24 -9.16 1.08
N VAL A 128 -9.83 -8.15 0.28
CA VAL A 128 -10.71 -7.29 -0.53
C VAL A 128 -10.93 -7.85 -1.92
N ALA A 129 -9.85 -8.08 -2.68
CA ALA A 129 -9.94 -8.42 -4.09
C ALA A 129 -10.00 -9.94 -4.34
N ALA A 130 -9.44 -10.77 -3.44
CA ALA A 130 -9.43 -12.22 -3.54
C ALA A 130 -10.27 -12.92 -2.45
N ASN A 131 -11.19 -12.20 -1.81
CA ASN A 131 -12.17 -12.77 -0.89
C ASN A 131 -11.56 -13.72 0.16
N ASN A 132 -10.48 -13.31 0.83
CA ASN A 132 -9.80 -14.15 1.84
C ASN A 132 -9.35 -15.50 1.27
N ASN A 133 -8.64 -15.52 0.16
CA ASN A 133 -8.19 -16.70 -0.62
C ASN A 133 -9.31 -17.49 -1.32
N ARG A 134 -10.57 -17.06 -1.24
CA ARG A 134 -11.68 -17.79 -1.85
C ARG A 134 -11.96 -17.36 -3.29
N GLY A 135 -11.44 -16.22 -3.68
CA GLY A 135 -11.54 -15.71 -5.05
C GLY A 135 -10.74 -16.58 -6.03
N SER A 136 -11.24 -16.68 -7.23
CA SER A 136 -10.60 -17.36 -8.36
C SER A 136 -10.03 -16.35 -9.35
N LYS A 137 -8.88 -16.65 -9.95
CA LYS A 137 -8.34 -15.80 -11.03
C LYS A 137 -9.39 -15.64 -12.13
N GLY A 138 -9.68 -14.41 -12.52
CA GLY A 138 -10.74 -14.07 -13.45
C GLY A 138 -12.02 -13.53 -12.79
N ASP A 139 -12.18 -13.65 -11.46
CA ASP A 139 -13.31 -13.04 -10.75
C ASP A 139 -13.27 -11.51 -10.88
N GLU A 140 -14.45 -10.90 -10.95
CA GLU A 140 -14.58 -9.46 -11.10
C GLU A 140 -14.05 -8.69 -9.89
N LEU A 141 -13.44 -7.55 -10.14
CA LEU A 141 -13.21 -6.50 -9.15
C LEU A 141 -14.14 -5.33 -9.43
N LEU A 142 -15.03 -5.02 -8.49
CA LEU A 142 -16.06 -4.00 -8.62
C LEU A 142 -15.56 -2.62 -8.16
N GLN A 143 -16.09 -1.56 -8.74
CA GLN A 143 -15.97 -0.18 -8.27
C GLN A 143 -17.30 0.58 -8.52
N PRO A 144 -17.95 1.02 -7.41
CA PRO A 144 -17.57 0.84 -6.01
C PRO A 144 -17.69 -0.62 -5.54
N GLY A 145 -17.21 -0.90 -4.31
CA GLY A 145 -17.46 -2.18 -3.68
C GLY A 145 -18.94 -2.42 -3.41
N LYS A 146 -19.33 -3.67 -3.15
CA LYS A 146 -20.73 -4.09 -3.04
C LYS A 146 -21.57 -3.30 -2.03
N VAL A 147 -21.03 -3.01 -0.85
CA VAL A 147 -21.76 -2.26 0.20
C VAL A 147 -22.00 -0.81 -0.20
N ASP A 148 -21.16 -0.26 -1.07
CA ASP A 148 -21.26 1.09 -1.60
C ASP A 148 -22.03 1.15 -2.94
N GLY A 149 -22.73 0.06 -3.30
CA GLY A 149 -23.65 -0.01 -4.44
C GLY A 149 -23.12 -0.68 -5.69
N GLY A 150 -21.90 -1.23 -5.69
CA GLY A 150 -21.31 -1.96 -6.81
C GLY A 150 -22.05 -3.25 -7.13
N ARG A 151 -22.20 -3.54 -8.42
CA ARG A 151 -22.98 -4.65 -8.96
C ARG A 151 -22.16 -5.50 -9.91
N ALA A 152 -22.09 -6.79 -9.63
CA ALA A 152 -21.45 -7.76 -10.54
C ALA A 152 -22.07 -7.71 -11.95
N GLY A 153 -21.23 -7.85 -12.96
CA GLY A 153 -21.63 -7.79 -14.37
C GLY A 153 -21.92 -6.39 -14.91
N GLN A 154 -21.84 -5.34 -14.06
CA GLN A 154 -22.09 -3.95 -14.47
C GLN A 154 -20.95 -3.00 -14.07
N ASP A 155 -20.44 -3.13 -12.85
CA ASP A 155 -19.52 -2.16 -12.26
C ASP A 155 -18.09 -2.75 -12.12
N ALA A 156 -17.78 -3.83 -12.88
CA ALA A 156 -16.43 -4.42 -12.89
C ALA A 156 -15.42 -3.47 -13.53
N ILE A 157 -14.29 -3.24 -12.86
CA ILE A 157 -13.15 -2.44 -13.32
C ILE A 157 -11.96 -3.28 -13.77
N GLY A 158 -12.06 -4.58 -13.60
CA GLY A 158 -11.02 -5.53 -13.96
C GLY A 158 -11.33 -6.90 -13.40
N THR A 159 -10.36 -7.80 -13.52
CA THR A 159 -10.49 -9.18 -13.05
C THR A 159 -9.32 -9.59 -12.18
N LEU A 160 -9.57 -10.34 -11.11
CA LEU A 160 -8.54 -10.88 -10.22
C LEU A 160 -7.47 -11.62 -11.04
N TYR A 161 -6.24 -11.13 -10.95
CA TYR A 161 -5.12 -11.68 -11.72
C TYR A 161 -4.25 -12.58 -10.85
N ASP A 162 -3.86 -12.08 -9.67
CA ASP A 162 -3.03 -12.83 -8.71
C ASP A 162 -3.18 -12.28 -7.30
N PHE A 163 -2.84 -13.10 -6.29
CA PHE A 163 -2.84 -12.69 -4.90
C PHE A 163 -1.86 -13.50 -4.07
N GLU A 164 -1.39 -12.92 -2.97
CA GLU A 164 -0.62 -13.63 -1.95
C GLU A 164 -1.60 -14.33 -0.99
N PRO A 165 -1.50 -15.65 -0.82
CA PRO A 165 -2.37 -16.37 0.10
C PRO A 165 -2.17 -15.94 1.55
N ILE A 166 -3.27 -15.72 2.26
CA ILE A 166 -3.28 -15.43 3.69
C ILE A 166 -3.41 -16.74 4.46
N SER A 167 -2.53 -16.95 5.45
CA SER A 167 -2.66 -18.02 6.43
C SER A 167 -3.59 -17.60 7.55
N PHE A 168 -4.69 -18.29 7.74
CA PHE A 168 -5.61 -18.07 8.86
C PHE A 168 -5.24 -18.97 10.02
N CYS A 169 -5.17 -18.40 11.23
CA CYS A 169 -4.79 -19.13 12.42
C CYS A 169 -5.79 -20.24 12.78
N ALA A 170 -5.33 -21.47 12.87
CA ALA A 170 -6.05 -22.59 13.46
C ALA A 170 -5.36 -23.01 14.76
N GLY A 171 -5.74 -22.39 15.90
CA GLY A 171 -5.17 -22.70 17.19
C GLY A 171 -4.04 -21.79 17.66
N ARG A 172 -3.10 -22.30 18.48
CA ARG A 172 -2.05 -21.50 19.15
C ARG A 172 -0.81 -21.22 18.30
N ALA A 173 -0.62 -21.89 17.19
CA ALA A 173 0.52 -21.69 16.28
C ALA A 173 0.01 -21.02 14.99
N CYS A 174 0.40 -19.77 14.79
CA CYS A 174 0.11 -19.03 13.56
C CYS A 174 1.41 -18.71 12.84
N GLU A 175 1.46 -18.97 11.55
CA GLU A 175 2.45 -18.32 10.70
C GLU A 175 2.04 -16.86 10.51
N LEU A 176 3.00 -15.94 10.66
CA LEU A 176 2.75 -14.53 10.44
C LEU A 176 2.61 -14.26 8.93
N ASN A 177 1.49 -13.71 8.52
CA ASN A 177 1.34 -13.19 7.19
C ASN A 177 2.26 -11.99 6.99
N LYS A 178 3.12 -12.04 5.98
CA LYS A 178 4.01 -10.94 5.63
C LYS A 178 3.33 -9.92 4.72
N LEU A 179 2.30 -10.35 4.01
CA LEU A 179 1.65 -9.56 2.97
C LEU A 179 0.18 -9.97 2.88
N ASP A 180 -0.69 -8.97 2.78
CA ASP A 180 -2.10 -9.11 2.43
C ASP A 180 -2.31 -8.28 1.16
N ALA A 181 -2.14 -8.91 0.00
CA ALA A 181 -2.17 -8.21 -1.28
C ALA A 181 -2.77 -9.07 -2.39
N ALA A 182 -3.43 -8.39 -3.30
CA ALA A 182 -3.93 -8.94 -4.55
C ALA A 182 -3.87 -7.89 -5.66
N ILE A 183 -3.71 -8.35 -6.90
CA ILE A 183 -3.77 -7.51 -8.09
C ILE A 183 -4.91 -7.98 -9.01
N ALA A 184 -5.64 -7.03 -9.54
CA ALA A 184 -6.64 -7.27 -10.57
C ALA A 184 -6.21 -6.59 -11.87
N LEU A 185 -6.26 -7.34 -12.98
CA LEU A 185 -5.96 -6.82 -14.31
C LEU A 185 -7.03 -5.79 -14.67
N SER A 186 -6.62 -4.55 -14.94
CA SER A 186 -7.51 -3.49 -15.38
C SER A 186 -8.16 -3.85 -16.72
N SER A 187 -9.42 -3.55 -16.85
CA SER A 187 -10.15 -3.69 -18.13
C SER A 187 -9.87 -2.53 -19.11
N GLU A 188 -8.99 -1.59 -18.73
CA GLU A 188 -8.62 -0.40 -19.51
C GLU A 188 -7.11 -0.21 -19.56
#